data_28fd7df695a1e4394a33f6f899371ffc
#
_entry.id   28fd7df695a1e4394a33f6f899371ffc
#
_cell.length_a   1.000
_cell.length_b   1.000
_cell.length_c   1.000
_cell.angle_alpha   90.00
_cell.angle_beta   90.00
_cell.angle_gamma   90.00
#
_symmetry.space_group_name_H-M   'P 1'
#
loop_
_entity.id
_entity.type
_entity.pdbx_description
1 polymer ?
#
loop_
_entity_poly.entity_id
_entity_poly.type
_entity_poly.pdbx_seq_one_letter_code
_entity_poly.pdbx_strand_id
1 'polypeptide(L)'
;MTADLIHKKARQETAFSTNRAYRTDGIDVAALKPAAEDGVQLRLHGVDHTARPTWKLRETVTFYRDILGLPLIHTISARGWGQPGHPDFLHFFFDAGNGATIAFFYYIGTERPEKYLSEDHYFYAATHTAWGVENRQELERWKETLEARGIAVSPYTQHEGIESIYFLDPNGYPLEVTLRLRDVERIDARDAELTLRAAIDLEDAARASGTRMTDIDAVWRRKAALVDAWLEDA
;
A
#
# COMPACT_ATOMS: atom_id res chain seq x y z
N MET A 1 -8.14 -16.56 -29.59
CA MET A 1 -7.01 -15.84 -28.93
C MET A 1 -6.74 -16.56 -27.64
N THR A 2 -5.59 -17.18 -27.52
CA THR A 2 -5.25 -18.02 -26.38
C THR A 2 -4.87 -17.18 -25.17
N ALA A 3 -5.14 -17.68 -23.96
CA ALA A 3 -4.82 -17.03 -22.69
C ALA A 3 -3.37 -16.50 -22.61
N ASP A 4 -2.44 -17.16 -23.30
CA ASP A 4 -1.02 -16.78 -23.42
C ASP A 4 -0.81 -15.43 -24.14
N LEU A 5 -1.68 -15.07 -25.09
CA LEU A 5 -1.57 -13.78 -25.79
C LEU A 5 -2.10 -12.62 -24.92
N ILE A 6 -3.08 -12.90 -24.07
CA ILE A 6 -3.62 -11.93 -23.10
C ILE A 6 -2.59 -11.68 -22.01
N HIS A 7 -1.93 -12.70 -21.50
CA HIS A 7 -0.85 -12.55 -20.51
C HIS A 7 0.40 -11.87 -21.08
N LYS A 8 0.77 -12.15 -22.36
CA LYS A 8 1.87 -11.44 -23.00
C LYS A 8 1.57 -9.96 -23.24
N LYS A 9 0.34 -9.63 -23.62
CA LYS A 9 -0.09 -8.23 -23.83
C LYS A 9 -0.19 -7.47 -22.50
N ALA A 10 -0.73 -8.10 -21.44
CA ALA A 10 -0.73 -7.53 -20.09
C ALA A 10 0.70 -7.30 -19.56
N ARG A 11 1.63 -8.26 -19.76
CA ARG A 11 3.05 -8.08 -19.38
C ARG A 11 3.77 -6.99 -20.17
N GLN A 12 3.36 -6.70 -21.42
CA GLN A 12 3.92 -5.59 -22.20
C GLN A 12 3.32 -4.23 -21.80
N GLU A 13 2.09 -4.22 -21.31
CA GLU A 13 1.43 -2.99 -20.81
C GLU A 13 1.78 -2.69 -19.36
N THR A 14 2.17 -3.68 -18.55
CA THR A 14 2.72 -3.53 -17.19
C THR A 14 4.25 -3.51 -17.14
N ALA A 15 4.94 -3.63 -18.28
CA ALA A 15 6.33 -3.22 -18.33
C ALA A 15 6.37 -1.78 -17.81
N PHE A 16 6.84 -1.60 -16.59
CA PHE A 16 7.06 -0.29 -16.00
C PHE A 16 7.65 0.58 -17.08
N SER A 17 6.83 1.43 -17.66
CA SER A 17 7.32 2.42 -18.58
C SER A 17 8.37 3.19 -17.82
N THR A 18 9.63 3.00 -18.16
CA THR A 18 10.75 3.82 -17.69
C THR A 18 10.56 5.28 -18.10
N ASN A 19 9.55 5.56 -18.87
CA ASN A 19 9.03 6.86 -19.23
C ASN A 19 8.07 7.42 -18.17
N ARG A 20 8.35 7.24 -16.91
CA ARG A 20 7.77 8.05 -15.87
C ARG A 20 8.33 9.44 -16.02
N ALA A 21 7.57 10.24 -16.71
CA ALA A 21 7.91 11.63 -16.92
C ALA A 21 7.73 12.44 -15.64
N TYR A 22 8.63 12.31 -14.68
CA TYR A 22 9.15 13.54 -14.15
C TYR A 22 9.85 14.19 -15.33
N ARG A 23 9.29 15.28 -15.84
CA ARG A 23 9.94 16.08 -16.87
C ARG A 23 11.20 16.66 -16.28
N THR A 24 12.25 15.90 -16.37
CA THR A 24 13.63 16.37 -16.17
C THR A 24 14.22 16.74 -17.53
N ASP A 25 13.36 17.13 -18.49
CA ASP A 25 13.74 17.61 -19.81
C ASP A 25 14.63 18.85 -19.63
N GLY A 26 15.89 18.66 -19.62
CA GLY A 26 16.91 19.71 -19.42
C GLY A 26 17.79 19.54 -18.18
N ILE A 27 17.63 18.48 -17.40
CA ILE A 27 18.49 18.17 -16.25
C ILE A 27 19.10 16.79 -16.45
N ASP A 28 20.42 16.68 -16.47
CA ASP A 28 21.11 15.40 -16.37
C ASP A 28 21.08 14.93 -14.91
N VAL A 29 20.02 14.17 -14.55
CA VAL A 29 19.82 13.64 -13.21
C VAL A 29 20.95 12.70 -12.79
N ALA A 30 21.60 12.03 -13.76
CA ALA A 30 22.73 11.15 -13.46
C ALA A 30 23.96 11.96 -13.01
N ALA A 31 24.18 13.13 -13.62
CA ALA A 31 25.27 14.03 -13.22
C ALA A 31 25.03 14.70 -11.86
N LEU A 32 23.80 14.76 -11.38
CA LEU A 32 23.47 15.32 -10.07
C LEU A 32 23.65 14.33 -8.91
N LYS A 33 23.88 13.04 -9.19
CA LYS A 33 24.13 12.05 -8.14
C LYS A 33 25.52 12.27 -7.56
N PRO A 34 25.67 12.42 -6.22
CA PRO A 34 26.97 12.38 -5.61
C PRO A 34 27.65 11.04 -5.92
N ALA A 35 28.94 11.08 -6.21
CA ALA A 35 29.73 9.86 -6.33
C ALA A 35 29.66 9.12 -4.98
N ALA A 36 29.27 7.84 -5.00
CA ALA A 36 29.30 7.03 -3.81
C ALA A 36 30.78 6.75 -3.45
N GLU A 37 31.19 7.10 -2.24
CA GLU A 37 32.57 6.90 -1.77
C GLU A 37 33.00 5.42 -1.81
N ASP A 38 32.02 4.51 -1.65
CA ASP A 38 32.20 3.06 -1.66
C ASP A 38 31.95 2.42 -3.05
N GLY A 39 31.61 3.21 -4.06
CA GLY A 39 31.28 2.74 -5.41
C GLY A 39 29.92 2.05 -5.53
N VAL A 40 29.13 1.97 -4.46
CA VAL A 40 27.79 1.36 -4.46
C VAL A 40 26.76 2.37 -4.95
N GLN A 41 26.12 2.07 -6.09
CA GLN A 41 24.99 2.85 -6.61
C GLN A 41 23.67 2.20 -6.25
N LEU A 42 22.88 2.89 -5.41
CA LEU A 42 21.50 2.51 -5.12
C LEU A 42 20.56 3.11 -6.17
N ARG A 43 19.60 2.30 -6.64
CA ARG A 43 18.61 2.71 -7.64
C ARG A 43 17.20 2.58 -7.06
N LEU A 44 16.39 3.60 -7.32
CA LEU A 44 14.96 3.62 -7.02
C LEU A 44 14.18 3.80 -8.32
N HIS A 45 13.02 3.15 -8.42
CA HIS A 45 12.16 3.18 -9.61
C HIS A 45 10.91 4.04 -9.38
N GLY A 46 10.97 4.93 -8.43
CA GLY A 46 9.91 5.87 -8.07
C GLY A 46 9.24 5.50 -6.74
N VAL A 47 8.23 6.28 -6.39
CA VAL A 47 7.39 6.00 -5.23
C VAL A 47 6.39 4.92 -5.62
N ASP A 48 6.37 3.80 -4.91
CA ASP A 48 5.38 2.74 -5.09
C ASP A 48 4.02 3.21 -4.56
N HIS A 49 3.98 3.60 -3.28
CA HIS A 49 2.76 4.14 -2.70
C HIS A 49 3.04 5.17 -1.61
N THR A 50 2.04 6.01 -1.37
CA THR A 50 1.95 6.82 -0.16
C THR A 50 0.86 6.26 0.73
N ALA A 51 1.07 6.18 2.04
CA ALA A 51 0.06 5.68 2.97
C ALA A 51 -0.29 6.72 4.03
N ARG A 52 -1.58 6.78 4.40
CA ARG A 52 -2.10 7.65 5.44
C ARG A 52 -3.27 6.99 6.15
N PRO A 53 -3.48 7.23 7.45
CA PRO A 53 -4.67 6.72 8.13
C PRO A 53 -5.92 7.51 7.73
N THR A 54 -7.07 6.85 7.81
CA THR A 54 -8.40 7.48 7.72
C THR A 54 -9.31 6.99 8.84
N TRP A 55 -10.21 7.85 9.29
CA TRP A 55 -11.29 7.53 10.25
C TRP A 55 -12.67 7.68 9.61
N LYS A 56 -12.69 7.97 8.29
CA LYS A 56 -13.88 8.23 7.49
C LYS A 56 -13.87 7.33 6.27
N LEU A 57 -14.13 6.03 6.50
CA LEU A 57 -13.96 5.01 5.47
C LEU A 57 -14.80 5.31 4.22
N ARG A 58 -16.11 5.51 4.37
CA ARG A 58 -17.02 5.78 3.26
C ARG A 58 -16.62 7.06 2.51
N GLU A 59 -16.40 8.14 3.23
CA GLU A 59 -16.08 9.44 2.66
C GLU A 59 -14.75 9.37 1.88
N THR A 60 -13.76 8.66 2.40
CA THR A 60 -12.46 8.47 1.73
C THR A 60 -12.64 7.67 0.45
N VAL A 61 -13.36 6.54 0.50
CA VAL A 61 -13.59 5.72 -0.68
C VAL A 61 -14.38 6.49 -1.74
N THR A 62 -15.47 7.16 -1.35
CA THR A 62 -16.27 8.00 -2.25
C THR A 62 -15.42 9.09 -2.89
N PHE A 63 -14.59 9.79 -2.11
CA PHE A 63 -13.76 10.86 -2.62
C PHE A 63 -12.75 10.38 -3.66
N TYR A 64 -11.93 9.38 -3.30
CA TYR A 64 -10.85 8.93 -4.20
C TYR A 64 -11.38 8.14 -5.39
N ARG A 65 -12.33 7.23 -5.21
CA ARG A 65 -12.89 6.40 -6.26
C ARG A 65 -13.89 7.16 -7.14
N ASP A 66 -14.89 7.80 -6.51
CA ASP A 66 -16.07 8.29 -7.23
C ASP A 66 -15.90 9.75 -7.66
N ILE A 67 -15.28 10.60 -6.83
CA ILE A 67 -15.07 12.03 -7.13
C ILE A 67 -13.81 12.24 -7.96
N LEU A 68 -12.65 11.68 -7.50
CA LEU A 68 -11.39 11.79 -8.24
C LEU A 68 -11.27 10.80 -9.39
N GLY A 69 -12.13 9.77 -9.44
CA GLY A 69 -12.11 8.75 -10.48
C GLY A 69 -10.89 7.84 -10.45
N LEU A 70 -10.22 7.70 -9.30
CA LEU A 70 -9.07 6.81 -9.17
C LEU A 70 -9.53 5.36 -9.01
N PRO A 71 -9.08 4.43 -9.88
CA PRO A 71 -9.42 3.01 -9.74
C PRO A 71 -8.99 2.46 -8.39
N LEU A 72 -9.89 1.80 -7.67
CA LEU A 72 -9.56 0.98 -6.51
C LEU A 72 -8.97 -0.33 -7.03
N ILE A 73 -7.71 -0.62 -6.69
CA ILE A 73 -6.99 -1.75 -7.29
C ILE A 73 -6.63 -2.86 -6.32
N HIS A 74 -6.57 -2.55 -5.02
CA HIS A 74 -6.19 -3.53 -4.02
C HIS A 74 -6.68 -3.17 -2.63
N THR A 75 -6.91 -4.18 -1.78
CA THR A 75 -7.20 -4.01 -0.36
C THR A 75 -6.66 -5.20 0.44
N ILE A 76 -5.92 -4.89 1.49
CA ILE A 76 -5.51 -5.84 2.52
C ILE A 76 -6.48 -5.72 3.68
N SER A 77 -7.02 -6.82 4.16
CA SER A 77 -7.81 -6.90 5.39
C SER A 77 -7.13 -7.87 6.34
N ALA A 78 -6.67 -7.38 7.50
CA ALA A 78 -5.86 -8.20 8.38
C ALA A 78 -6.15 -7.93 9.86
N ARG A 79 -5.86 -8.96 10.69
CA ARG A 79 -5.63 -8.76 12.11
C ARG A 79 -4.30 -8.05 12.29
N GLY A 80 -4.20 -7.21 13.32
CA GLY A 80 -3.08 -6.30 13.53
C GLY A 80 -1.70 -6.82 13.14
N TRP A 81 -0.85 -5.93 12.67
CA TRP A 81 0.54 -6.23 12.34
C TRP A 81 1.49 -5.83 13.47
N GLY A 82 2.50 -6.67 13.70
CA GLY A 82 3.64 -6.32 14.52
C GLY A 82 3.37 -6.39 16.02
N GLN A 83 3.31 -5.26 16.70
CA GLN A 83 3.29 -5.21 18.17
C GLN A 83 1.95 -5.63 18.77
N PRO A 84 1.96 -6.23 20.00
CA PRO A 84 0.74 -6.52 20.75
C PRO A 84 -0.14 -5.26 20.89
N GLY A 85 -1.44 -5.40 20.65
CA GLY A 85 -2.39 -4.29 20.74
C GLY A 85 -2.55 -3.47 19.47
N HIS A 86 -1.86 -3.82 18.38
CA HIS A 86 -2.14 -3.23 17.08
C HIS A 86 -3.56 -3.59 16.62
N PRO A 87 -4.41 -2.60 16.25
CA PRO A 87 -5.77 -2.87 15.87
C PRO A 87 -5.88 -3.63 14.54
N ASP A 88 -6.99 -4.31 14.34
CA ASP A 88 -7.38 -4.86 13.04
C ASP A 88 -7.57 -3.72 12.04
N PHE A 89 -7.30 -3.96 10.77
CA PHE A 89 -7.32 -2.88 9.78
C PHE A 89 -7.70 -3.31 8.38
N LEU A 90 -8.08 -2.30 7.59
CA LEU A 90 -8.13 -2.33 6.14
C LEU A 90 -7.03 -1.42 5.60
N HIS A 91 -6.29 -1.89 4.59
CA HIS A 91 -5.31 -1.08 3.87
C HIS A 91 -5.62 -1.16 2.39
N PHE A 92 -6.10 -0.07 1.79
CA PHE A 92 -6.66 -0.05 0.45
C PHE A 92 -5.97 0.98 -0.44
N PHE A 93 -5.86 0.66 -1.73
CA PHE A 93 -4.99 1.31 -2.70
C PHE A 93 -5.77 1.78 -3.91
N PHE A 94 -5.59 3.03 -4.27
CA PHE A 94 -6.09 3.61 -5.52
C PHE A 94 -4.92 3.80 -6.49
N ASP A 95 -5.12 3.45 -7.76
CA ASP A 95 -4.13 3.72 -8.80
C ASP A 95 -4.00 5.24 -8.98
N ALA A 96 -2.80 5.76 -8.78
CA ALA A 96 -2.46 7.17 -9.00
C ALA A 96 -1.78 7.40 -10.36
N GLY A 97 -1.73 6.37 -11.20
CA GLY A 97 -1.03 6.38 -12.49
C GLY A 97 0.47 6.13 -12.39
N ASN A 98 1.07 5.78 -13.51
CA ASN A 98 2.51 5.49 -13.62
C ASN A 98 3.02 4.43 -12.62
N GLY A 99 2.15 3.50 -12.21
CA GLY A 99 2.47 2.44 -11.26
C GLY A 99 2.65 2.92 -9.82
N ALA A 100 2.29 4.16 -9.50
CA ALA A 100 2.21 4.65 -8.13
C ALA A 100 0.78 4.53 -7.61
N THR A 101 0.63 4.38 -6.28
CA THR A 101 -0.69 4.31 -5.63
C THR A 101 -0.81 5.27 -4.47
N ILE A 102 -2.04 5.68 -4.20
CA ILE A 102 -2.43 6.38 -2.97
C ILE A 102 -3.14 5.36 -2.09
N ALA A 103 -2.66 5.18 -0.86
CA ALA A 103 -3.15 4.16 0.04
C ALA A 103 -3.64 4.75 1.37
N PHE A 104 -4.59 4.05 1.98
CA PHE A 104 -5.15 4.41 3.27
C PHE A 104 -5.21 3.23 4.22
N PHE A 105 -4.93 3.51 5.50
CA PHE A 105 -5.23 2.61 6.59
C PHE A 105 -6.51 3.04 7.30
N TYR A 106 -7.46 2.14 7.42
CA TYR A 106 -8.60 2.28 8.30
C TYR A 106 -8.47 1.28 9.45
N TYR A 107 -8.22 1.80 10.64
CA TYR A 107 -8.06 1.00 11.85
C TYR A 107 -9.42 0.77 12.51
N ILE A 108 -9.85 -0.50 12.52
CA ILE A 108 -11.17 -0.92 12.98
C ILE A 108 -11.31 -0.65 14.48
N GLY A 109 -12.46 -0.06 14.87
CA GLY A 109 -12.76 0.23 16.27
C GLY A 109 -11.97 1.38 16.90
N THR A 110 -11.21 2.15 16.12
CA THR A 110 -10.42 3.27 16.64
C THR A 110 -11.04 4.63 16.33
N GLU A 111 -10.63 5.64 17.09
CA GLU A 111 -10.93 7.04 16.84
C GLU A 111 -9.68 7.80 16.42
N ARG A 112 -9.87 8.97 15.80
CA ARG A 112 -8.76 9.86 15.54
C ARG A 112 -8.14 10.30 16.87
N PRO A 113 -6.83 10.08 17.08
CA PRO A 113 -6.17 10.52 18.30
C PRO A 113 -6.09 12.05 18.36
N GLU A 114 -6.17 12.61 19.55
CA GLU A 114 -6.03 14.07 19.77
C GLU A 114 -4.65 14.57 19.34
N LYS A 115 -3.60 13.79 19.60
CA LYS A 115 -2.24 14.04 19.12
C LYS A 115 -1.90 13.02 18.04
N TYR A 116 -1.88 13.49 16.82
CA TYR A 116 -1.77 12.66 15.62
C TYR A 116 -0.38 12.01 15.40
N LEU A 117 0.66 12.50 15.99
CA LEU A 117 2.04 12.05 15.73
C LEU A 117 2.81 11.84 17.04
N SER A 118 2.54 10.73 17.73
CA SER A 118 3.46 10.18 18.72
C SER A 118 4.29 9.09 18.04
N GLU A 119 5.61 9.13 18.16
CA GLU A 119 6.54 8.17 17.53
C GLU A 119 6.24 6.71 17.90
N ASP A 120 5.64 6.49 19.08
CA ASP A 120 5.26 5.15 19.58
C ASP A 120 3.87 4.69 19.12
N HIS A 121 3.16 5.49 18.32
CA HIS A 121 1.80 5.17 17.93
C HIS A 121 1.75 4.57 16.54
N TYR A 122 0.94 3.49 16.35
CA TYR A 122 0.78 2.82 15.05
C TYR A 122 0.33 3.74 13.91
N PHE A 123 -0.37 4.84 14.20
CA PHE A 123 -0.69 5.86 13.20
C PHE A 123 0.54 6.52 12.61
N TYR A 124 1.60 6.69 13.40
CA TYR A 124 2.85 7.25 12.91
C TYR A 124 3.51 6.32 11.89
N ALA A 125 3.60 5.04 12.20
CA ALA A 125 4.11 4.04 11.29
C ALA A 125 3.28 3.91 10.00
N ALA A 126 1.97 4.25 10.06
CA ALA A 126 1.11 4.27 8.88
C ALA A 126 1.37 5.45 7.93
N THR A 127 2.07 6.50 8.36
CA THR A 127 2.45 7.64 7.51
C THR A 127 3.85 7.45 6.94
N HIS A 128 4.06 6.43 6.12
CA HIS A 128 5.35 6.16 5.49
C HIS A 128 5.34 6.46 3.99
N THR A 129 6.53 6.59 3.42
CA THR A 129 6.75 6.61 1.98
C THR A 129 7.48 5.34 1.59
N ALA A 130 6.94 4.62 0.61
CA ALA A 130 7.53 3.42 0.07
C ALA A 130 8.13 3.68 -1.33
N TRP A 131 9.33 3.14 -1.57
CA TRP A 131 9.98 3.14 -2.87
C TRP A 131 10.10 1.73 -3.40
N GLY A 132 9.70 1.54 -4.67
CA GLY A 132 9.81 0.25 -5.32
C GLY A 132 11.23 -0.08 -5.78
N VAL A 133 11.61 -1.34 -5.68
CA VAL A 133 12.79 -1.92 -6.33
C VAL A 133 12.35 -2.99 -7.34
N GLU A 134 13.23 -3.29 -8.32
CA GLU A 134 12.85 -4.20 -9.41
C GLU A 134 12.96 -5.68 -9.04
N ASN A 135 13.88 -6.03 -8.14
CA ASN A 135 14.19 -7.42 -7.83
C ASN A 135 14.73 -7.62 -6.41
N ARG A 136 14.81 -8.89 -6.01
CA ARG A 136 15.30 -9.29 -4.69
C ARG A 136 16.71 -8.79 -4.39
N GLN A 137 17.59 -8.83 -5.36
CA GLN A 137 18.99 -8.41 -5.18
C GLN A 137 19.11 -6.93 -4.88
N GLU A 138 18.24 -6.10 -5.46
CA GLU A 138 18.17 -4.66 -5.13
C GLU A 138 17.67 -4.43 -3.70
N LEU A 139 16.63 -5.16 -3.26
CA LEU A 139 16.12 -5.06 -1.89
C LEU A 139 17.19 -5.45 -0.87
N GLU A 140 17.91 -6.54 -1.11
CA GLU A 140 19.02 -7.00 -0.28
C GLU A 140 20.13 -5.96 -0.21
N ARG A 141 20.54 -5.42 -1.36
CA ARG A 141 21.57 -4.37 -1.45
C ARG A 141 21.15 -3.11 -0.68
N TRP A 142 19.89 -2.72 -0.74
CA TRP A 142 19.36 -1.61 0.05
C TRP A 142 19.55 -1.87 1.54
N LYS A 143 19.11 -3.03 2.02
CA LYS A 143 19.23 -3.42 3.43
C LYS A 143 20.67 -3.41 3.90
N GLU A 144 21.56 -4.14 3.20
CA GLU A 144 22.97 -4.23 3.52
C GLU A 144 23.65 -2.85 3.54
N THR A 145 23.35 -2.00 2.56
CA THR A 145 23.95 -0.66 2.48
C THR A 145 23.49 0.24 3.62
N LEU A 146 22.21 0.21 3.98
CA LEU A 146 21.67 1.00 5.09
C LEU A 146 22.28 0.54 6.42
N GLU A 147 22.35 -0.76 6.66
CA GLU A 147 22.96 -1.34 7.86
C GLU A 147 24.45 -1.01 7.96
N ALA A 148 25.21 -1.10 6.86
CA ALA A 148 26.61 -0.72 6.80
C ALA A 148 26.85 0.77 7.11
N ARG A 149 25.84 1.62 6.88
CA ARG A 149 25.86 3.06 7.22
C ARG A 149 25.32 3.34 8.63
N GLY A 150 25.08 2.31 9.43
CA GLY A 150 24.61 2.45 10.81
C GLY A 150 23.12 2.76 10.95
N ILE A 151 22.32 2.59 9.90
CA ILE A 151 20.89 2.79 9.94
C ILE A 151 20.23 1.49 10.38
N ALA A 152 19.39 1.56 11.42
CA ALA A 152 18.59 0.42 11.86
C ALA A 152 17.53 0.09 10.82
N VAL A 153 17.52 -1.14 10.33
CA VAL A 153 16.59 -1.63 9.32
C VAL A 153 15.80 -2.82 9.87
N SER A 154 14.50 -2.89 9.59
CA SER A 154 13.67 -4.02 10.00
C SER A 154 14.12 -5.33 9.37
N PRO A 155 13.72 -6.49 9.93
CA PRO A 155 13.70 -7.74 9.17
C PRO A 155 12.89 -7.58 7.88
N TYR A 156 13.12 -8.47 6.89
CA TYR A 156 12.23 -8.55 5.73
C TYR A 156 10.83 -8.89 6.19
N THR A 157 9.85 -8.12 5.74
CA THR A 157 8.45 -8.27 6.11
C THR A 157 7.63 -8.51 4.85
N GLN A 158 7.03 -9.68 4.74
CA GLN A 158 6.18 -10.01 3.61
C GLN A 158 4.72 -9.67 3.93
N HIS A 159 4.08 -8.93 3.01
CA HIS A 159 2.68 -8.54 3.06
C HIS A 159 2.02 -8.98 1.75
N GLU A 160 1.27 -10.07 1.72
CA GLU A 160 0.62 -10.58 0.50
C GLU A 160 1.49 -10.53 -0.76
N GLY A 161 1.37 -9.47 -1.54
CA GLY A 161 2.01 -9.27 -2.84
C GLY A 161 3.30 -8.46 -2.82
N ILE A 162 3.81 -8.06 -1.66
CA ILE A 162 5.04 -7.29 -1.52
C ILE A 162 5.92 -7.83 -0.39
N GLU A 163 7.22 -7.57 -0.48
CA GLU A 163 8.18 -7.78 0.59
C GLU A 163 9.00 -6.51 0.80
N SER A 164 9.14 -6.08 2.04
CA SER A 164 9.63 -4.76 2.38
C SER A 164 10.66 -4.78 3.51
N ILE A 165 11.44 -3.71 3.55
CA ILE A 165 12.26 -3.29 4.69
C ILE A 165 11.85 -1.89 5.11
N TYR A 166 11.90 -1.63 6.42
CA TYR A 166 11.50 -0.36 7.03
C TYR A 166 12.65 0.26 7.79
N PHE A 167 12.74 1.59 7.75
CA PHE A 167 13.73 2.36 8.49
C PHE A 167 13.22 3.79 8.71
N LEU A 168 13.93 4.55 9.54
CA LEU A 168 13.58 5.93 9.82
C LEU A 168 14.57 6.90 9.15
N ASP A 169 14.08 8.03 8.71
CA ASP A 169 14.90 9.16 8.31
C ASP A 169 15.46 9.88 9.55
N PRO A 170 16.42 10.86 9.41
CA PRO A 170 16.93 11.62 10.54
C PRO A 170 15.90 12.45 11.32
N ASN A 171 14.72 12.69 10.76
CA ASN A 171 13.61 13.37 11.41
C ASN A 171 12.64 12.40 12.11
N GLY A 172 12.89 11.10 11.97
CA GLY A 172 12.04 10.04 12.50
C GLY A 172 10.89 9.64 11.57
N TYR A 173 10.84 10.12 10.32
CA TYR A 173 9.79 9.70 9.38
C TYR A 173 9.99 8.26 8.94
N PRO A 174 8.95 7.42 8.99
CA PRO A 174 9.02 6.05 8.52
C PRO A 174 9.18 5.98 7.00
N LEU A 175 10.16 5.21 6.56
CA LEU A 175 10.46 4.95 5.16
C LEU A 175 10.43 3.45 4.88
N GLU A 176 10.10 3.10 3.65
CA GLU A 176 10.00 1.73 3.19
C GLU A 176 10.69 1.55 1.84
N VAL A 177 11.40 0.45 1.67
CA VAL A 177 11.80 -0.04 0.36
C VAL A 177 11.11 -1.37 0.13
N THR A 178 10.39 -1.48 -0.98
CA THR A 178 9.49 -2.59 -1.24
C THR A 178 9.74 -3.26 -2.58
N LEU A 179 9.69 -4.58 -2.59
CA LEU A 179 9.72 -5.43 -3.76
C LEU A 179 8.32 -6.00 -4.02
N ARG A 180 7.80 -5.80 -5.21
CA ARG A 180 6.56 -6.43 -5.65
C ARG A 180 6.82 -7.90 -6.01
N LEU A 181 6.14 -8.83 -5.33
CA LEU A 181 6.29 -10.27 -5.51
C LEU A 181 5.40 -10.82 -6.63
N ARG A 182 4.30 -10.15 -6.94
CA ARG A 182 3.38 -10.45 -8.03
C ARG A 182 2.69 -9.20 -8.56
N ASP A 183 2.16 -9.27 -9.76
CA ASP A 183 1.33 -8.21 -10.31
C ASP A 183 -0.04 -8.19 -9.62
N VAL A 184 -0.67 -7.01 -9.61
CA VAL A 184 -2.09 -6.85 -9.22
C VAL A 184 -2.95 -7.25 -10.42
N GLU A 185 -3.94 -8.13 -10.19
CA GLU A 185 -4.83 -8.65 -11.22
C GLU A 185 -6.25 -8.09 -11.05
N ARG A 186 -7.11 -8.35 -12.05
CA ARG A 186 -8.53 -7.92 -11.99
C ARG A 186 -9.28 -8.51 -10.81
N ILE A 187 -8.88 -9.71 -10.37
CA ILE A 187 -9.48 -10.34 -9.20
C ILE A 187 -9.16 -9.58 -7.91
N ASP A 188 -7.96 -9.02 -7.78
CA ASP A 188 -7.57 -8.19 -6.63
C ASP A 188 -8.42 -6.93 -6.54
N ALA A 189 -8.70 -6.28 -7.68
CA ALA A 189 -9.57 -5.10 -7.74
C ALA A 189 -11.01 -5.46 -7.34
N ARG A 190 -11.52 -6.63 -7.79
CA ARG A 190 -12.84 -7.11 -7.40
C ARG A 190 -12.91 -7.46 -5.92
N ASP A 191 -11.89 -8.14 -5.41
CA ASP A 191 -11.76 -8.46 -3.99
C ASP A 191 -11.73 -7.18 -3.12
N ALA A 192 -10.97 -6.18 -3.55
CA ALA A 192 -10.92 -4.87 -2.88
C ALA A 192 -12.30 -4.21 -2.81
N GLU A 193 -13.04 -4.18 -3.91
CA GLU A 193 -14.39 -3.61 -3.97
C GLU A 193 -15.35 -4.31 -2.98
N LEU A 194 -15.36 -5.65 -2.98
CA LEU A 194 -16.21 -6.43 -2.09
C LEU A 194 -15.82 -6.27 -0.62
N THR A 195 -14.51 -6.20 -0.33
CA THR A 195 -13.99 -5.97 1.02
C THR A 195 -14.43 -4.62 1.57
N LEU A 196 -14.24 -3.55 0.80
CA LEU A 196 -14.62 -2.20 1.25
C LEU A 196 -16.13 -2.03 1.34
N ARG A 197 -16.89 -2.61 0.43
CA ARG A 197 -18.35 -2.63 0.53
C ARG A 197 -18.82 -3.31 1.82
N ALA A 198 -18.26 -4.48 2.15
CA ALA A 198 -18.58 -5.17 3.39
C ALA A 198 -18.30 -4.33 4.62
N ALA A 199 -17.13 -3.68 4.66
CA ALA A 199 -16.72 -2.81 5.78
C ALA A 199 -17.61 -1.57 5.90
N ILE A 200 -17.97 -0.93 4.79
CA ILE A 200 -18.85 0.25 4.76
C ILE A 200 -20.26 -0.12 5.26
N ASP A 201 -20.82 -1.24 4.79
CA ASP A 201 -22.16 -1.71 5.23
C ASP A 201 -22.20 -1.88 6.77
N LEU A 202 -21.13 -2.46 7.34
CA LEU A 202 -21.03 -2.68 8.79
C LEU A 202 -20.76 -1.38 9.56
N GLU A 203 -19.93 -0.49 9.03
CA GLU A 203 -19.69 0.82 9.65
C GLU A 203 -20.97 1.66 9.70
N ASP A 204 -21.74 1.69 8.61
CA ASP A 204 -23.02 2.42 8.56
C ASP A 204 -24.04 1.84 9.54
N ALA A 205 -24.16 0.51 9.62
CA ALA A 205 -25.05 -0.14 10.59
C ALA A 205 -24.63 0.17 12.04
N ALA A 206 -23.34 0.13 12.33
CA ALA A 206 -22.81 0.49 13.64
C ALA A 206 -23.09 1.96 13.99
N ARG A 207 -22.84 2.88 13.07
CA ARG A 207 -23.15 4.30 13.25
C ARG A 207 -24.64 4.54 13.49
N ALA A 208 -25.53 3.89 12.73
CA ALA A 208 -26.97 4.01 12.90
C ALA A 208 -27.45 3.53 14.29
N SER A 209 -26.76 2.57 14.90
CA SER A 209 -27.03 2.07 16.25
C SER A 209 -26.27 2.80 17.36
N GLY A 210 -25.50 3.84 17.04
CA GLY A 210 -24.67 4.58 17.99
C GLY A 210 -23.47 3.78 18.53
N THR A 211 -23.05 2.74 17.79
CA THR A 211 -21.89 1.89 18.11
C THR A 211 -20.76 2.06 17.09
N ARG A 212 -19.74 1.22 17.17
CA ARG A 212 -18.61 1.18 16.22
C ARG A 212 -18.37 -0.22 15.75
N MET A 213 -17.84 -0.33 14.54
CA MET A 213 -17.29 -1.59 14.04
C MET A 213 -15.98 -1.89 14.79
N THR A 214 -15.89 -3.05 15.42
CA THR A 214 -14.75 -3.45 16.28
C THR A 214 -14.15 -4.80 15.90
N ASP A 215 -14.71 -5.51 14.91
CA ASP A 215 -14.36 -6.89 14.61
C ASP A 215 -14.14 -7.08 13.11
N ILE A 216 -12.90 -7.45 12.73
CA ILE A 216 -12.54 -7.75 11.34
C ILE A 216 -13.23 -9.04 10.84
N ASP A 217 -13.52 -10.01 11.71
CA ASP A 217 -14.24 -11.23 11.33
C ASP A 217 -15.64 -10.93 10.82
N ALA A 218 -16.29 -9.88 11.32
CA ALA A 218 -17.56 -9.42 10.79
C ALA A 218 -17.42 -8.94 9.33
N VAL A 219 -16.34 -8.23 9.02
CA VAL A 219 -16.04 -7.79 7.65
C VAL A 219 -15.83 -9.00 6.74
N TRP A 220 -15.05 -9.99 7.18
CA TRP A 220 -14.81 -11.20 6.37
C TRP A 220 -16.07 -12.02 6.14
N ARG A 221 -16.91 -12.20 7.16
CA ARG A 221 -18.23 -12.86 7.00
C ARG A 221 -19.16 -12.12 6.03
N ARG A 222 -19.23 -10.79 6.16
CA ARG A 222 -20.03 -9.97 5.24
C ARG A 222 -19.50 -10.02 3.82
N LYS A 223 -18.18 -9.97 3.65
CA LYS A 223 -17.50 -10.13 2.35
C LYS A 223 -17.83 -11.48 1.72
N ALA A 224 -17.76 -12.58 2.47
CA ALA A 224 -18.08 -13.91 1.97
C ALA A 224 -19.50 -13.94 1.37
N ALA A 225 -20.50 -13.39 2.07
CA ALA A 225 -21.86 -13.30 1.54
C ALA A 225 -21.98 -12.44 0.26
N LEU A 226 -21.15 -11.40 0.11
CA LEU A 226 -21.10 -10.60 -1.12
C LEU A 226 -20.43 -11.34 -2.27
N VAL A 227 -19.43 -12.18 -1.98
CA VAL A 227 -18.78 -13.05 -2.97
C VAL A 227 -19.75 -14.10 -3.47
N ASP A 228 -20.49 -14.77 -2.58
CA ASP A 228 -21.49 -15.77 -2.96
C ASP A 228 -22.54 -15.16 -3.88
N ALA A 229 -23.12 -14.01 -3.54
CA ALA A 229 -24.07 -13.30 -4.38
C ALA A 229 -23.49 -12.90 -5.75
N TRP A 230 -22.24 -12.45 -5.78
CA TRP A 230 -21.59 -12.12 -7.04
C TRP A 230 -21.36 -13.33 -7.94
N LEU A 231 -21.06 -14.50 -7.36
CA LEU A 231 -20.84 -15.74 -8.14
C LEU A 231 -22.18 -16.28 -8.68
N GLU A 232 -23.32 -16.03 -8.00
CA GLU A 232 -24.64 -16.40 -8.49
C GLU A 232 -25.11 -15.54 -9.66
N ASP A 233 -24.65 -14.28 -9.75
CA ASP A 233 -25.01 -13.32 -10.80
C ASP A 233 -24.06 -13.37 -12.02
N ALA A 234 -22.96 -14.12 -11.97
CA ALA A 234 -21.92 -14.19 -13.01
C ALA A 234 -22.13 -15.37 -13.98
#